data_58e5a3f1f88ae2068377a0dca9bfbf3f
#
_entry.id   58e5a3f1f88ae2068377a0dca9bfbf3f
#
_cell.length_a   1.000
_cell.length_b   1.000
_cell.length_c   1.000
_cell.angle_alpha   90.00
_cell.angle_beta   90.00
_cell.angle_gamma   90.00
#
_symmetry.space_group_name_H-M   'P 1'
#
loop_
_entity.id
_entity.type
_entity.pdbx_description
1 polymer ?
#
loop_
_entity_poly.entity_id
_entity_poly.type
_entity_poly.pdbx_seq_one_letter_code
_entity_poly.pdbx_strand_id
1 'polypeptide(L)'
;MTKTVIAYTDYKSPYAYLAKNATYGLFDDYRAEIDWRPYSLDIVSYLGNAEVDDDGNVVSEERNAHQWRRVRYSYMDCRRRANRMGVVIRGTQRIFNSTVAHVGMLYAQRKQVFKEYHNIVFERFWKRELDIEDPTVIAAVLSEAG
;
A
#
# COMPACT_ATOMS: atom_id res chain seq x y z
N MET A 1 4.18 31.35 4.81
CA MET A 1 2.95 30.54 4.74
C MET A 1 3.35 29.10 4.40
N THR A 2 3.02 28.16 5.26
CA THR A 2 3.26 26.73 5.02
C THR A 2 2.26 26.24 3.97
N LYS A 3 2.76 25.57 2.94
CA LYS A 3 1.90 24.95 1.91
C LYS A 3 1.49 23.56 2.37
N THR A 4 0.24 23.20 2.16
CA THR A 4 -0.27 21.84 2.45
C THR A 4 -0.45 21.09 1.15
N VAL A 5 0.08 19.86 1.09
CA VAL A 5 -0.11 18.91 0.00
C VAL A 5 -1.03 17.79 0.48
N ILE A 6 -2.13 17.56 -0.22
CA ILE A 6 -3.00 16.42 0.06
C ILE A 6 -2.44 15.20 -0.67
N ALA A 7 -2.10 14.14 0.08
CA ALA A 7 -1.60 12.89 -0.45
C ALA A 7 -2.61 11.77 -0.24
N TYR A 8 -3.25 11.32 -1.32
CA TYR A 8 -4.12 10.15 -1.29
C TYR A 8 -3.28 8.87 -1.40
N THR A 9 -3.59 7.87 -0.59
CA THR A 9 -2.82 6.63 -0.53
C THR A 9 -3.72 5.41 -0.31
N ASP A 10 -3.24 4.25 -0.81
CA ASP A 10 -3.85 2.94 -0.57
C ASP A 10 -2.75 1.90 -0.31
N TYR A 11 -2.87 1.15 0.79
CA TYR A 11 -1.87 0.16 1.19
C TYR A 11 -1.72 -0.99 0.18
N LYS A 12 -2.76 -1.30 -0.59
CA LYS A 12 -2.69 -2.30 -1.66
C LYS A 12 -2.12 -1.78 -2.99
N SER A 13 -1.67 -0.52 -3.04
CA SER A 13 -0.99 0.04 -4.21
C SER A 13 0.54 -0.03 -4.04
N PRO A 14 1.25 -0.80 -4.87
CA PRO A 14 2.71 -0.85 -4.82
C PRO A 14 3.34 0.49 -5.21
N TYR A 15 2.71 1.25 -6.10
CA TYR A 15 3.18 2.58 -6.46
C TYR A 15 3.02 3.60 -5.33
N ALA A 16 1.95 3.50 -4.52
CA ALA A 16 1.80 4.31 -3.32
C ALA A 16 2.92 4.01 -2.30
N TYR A 17 3.27 2.73 -2.12
CA TYR A 17 4.41 2.34 -1.29
C TYR A 17 5.73 2.96 -1.77
N LEU A 18 6.01 2.88 -3.06
CA LEU A 18 7.23 3.45 -3.65
C LEU A 18 7.27 4.98 -3.55
N ALA A 19 6.14 5.66 -3.63
CA ALA A 19 6.05 7.12 -3.53
C ALA A 19 6.15 7.65 -2.09
N LYS A 20 5.95 6.81 -1.08
CA LYS A 20 5.85 7.20 0.34
C LYS A 20 7.01 8.06 0.82
N ASN A 21 8.25 7.62 0.61
CA ASN A 21 9.42 8.33 1.11
C ASN A 21 9.66 9.66 0.38
N ALA A 22 9.42 9.69 -0.94
CA ALA A 22 9.48 10.95 -1.68
C ALA A 22 8.43 11.95 -1.20
N THR A 23 7.24 11.48 -0.82
CA THR A 23 6.19 12.33 -0.24
C THR A 23 6.60 12.88 1.12
N TYR A 24 7.23 12.07 1.99
CA TYR A 24 7.80 12.59 3.24
C TYR A 24 8.87 13.65 3.00
N GLY A 25 9.71 13.46 1.99
CA GLY A 25 10.77 14.42 1.62
C GLY A 25 10.26 15.80 1.25
N LEU A 26 9.00 15.95 0.84
CA LEU A 26 8.43 17.27 0.57
C LEU A 26 8.42 18.20 1.80
N PHE A 27 8.27 17.62 3.00
CA PHE A 27 8.39 18.40 4.23
C PHE A 27 9.83 18.88 4.44
N ASP A 28 10.80 17.99 4.25
CA ASP A 28 12.22 18.30 4.48
C ASP A 28 12.74 19.32 3.44
N ASP A 29 12.42 19.12 2.17
CA ASP A 29 12.92 19.90 1.05
C ASP A 29 12.21 21.24 0.88
N TYR A 30 10.89 21.29 1.10
CA TYR A 30 10.05 22.44 0.78
C TYR A 30 9.24 22.98 1.96
N ARG A 31 9.36 22.39 3.15
CA ARG A 31 8.52 22.70 4.32
C ARG A 31 7.03 22.59 4.04
N ALA A 32 6.66 21.66 3.15
CA ALA A 32 5.26 21.39 2.85
C ALA A 32 4.68 20.41 3.88
N GLU A 33 3.58 20.77 4.49
CA GLU A 33 2.80 19.83 5.32
C GLU A 33 2.07 18.83 4.44
N ILE A 34 2.03 17.57 4.85
CA ILE A 34 1.34 16.52 4.09
C ILE A 34 0.07 16.11 4.83
N ASP A 35 -1.07 16.37 4.20
CA ASP A 35 -2.37 15.89 4.63
C ASP A 35 -2.63 14.52 3.97
N TRP A 36 -2.31 13.46 4.69
CA TRP A 36 -2.48 12.09 4.21
C TRP A 36 -3.94 11.65 4.31
N ARG A 37 -4.48 11.18 3.20
CA ARG A 37 -5.87 10.70 3.12
C ARG A 37 -5.94 9.30 2.53
N PRO A 38 -6.74 8.40 3.13
CA PRO A 38 -6.96 7.09 2.53
C PRO A 38 -7.83 7.21 1.28
N TYR A 39 -7.49 6.41 0.28
CA TYR A 39 -8.28 6.25 -0.94
C TYR A 39 -8.28 4.80 -1.36
N SER A 40 -9.43 4.13 -1.27
CA SER A 40 -9.54 2.72 -1.65
C SER A 40 -9.69 2.58 -3.16
N LEU A 41 -8.66 2.03 -3.80
CA LEU A 41 -8.65 1.78 -5.24
C LEU A 41 -9.65 0.66 -5.59
N ASP A 42 -10.50 0.89 -6.57
CA ASP A 42 -11.35 -0.13 -7.17
C ASP A 42 -10.59 -0.86 -8.28
N ILE A 43 -9.62 -1.70 -7.88
CA ILE A 43 -8.74 -2.41 -8.81
C ILE A 43 -9.53 -3.36 -9.71
N VAL A 44 -10.56 -4.00 -9.18
CA VAL A 44 -11.37 -4.98 -9.91
C VAL A 44 -12.03 -4.36 -11.13
N SER A 45 -12.51 -3.12 -11.05
CA SER A 45 -13.22 -2.45 -12.14
C SER A 45 -12.36 -2.26 -13.40
N TYR A 46 -11.03 -2.13 -13.25
CA TYR A 46 -10.14 -1.85 -14.39
C TYR A 46 -9.07 -2.91 -14.66
N LEU A 47 -8.73 -3.75 -13.70
CA LEU A 47 -7.77 -4.85 -13.86
C LEU A 47 -8.38 -6.24 -13.73
N GLY A 48 -9.68 -6.33 -13.43
CA GLY A 48 -10.34 -7.61 -13.14
C GLY A 48 -9.83 -8.23 -11.84
N ASN A 49 -10.39 -9.37 -11.48
CA ASN A 49 -10.03 -10.12 -10.29
C ASN A 49 -9.23 -11.37 -10.63
N ALA A 50 -8.30 -11.75 -9.77
CA ALA A 50 -7.60 -13.03 -9.84
C ALA A 50 -6.99 -13.39 -8.50
N GLU A 51 -6.89 -14.70 -8.26
CA GLU A 51 -6.21 -15.27 -7.10
C GLU A 51 -5.14 -16.24 -7.55
N VAL A 52 -4.04 -16.26 -6.83
CA VAL A 52 -2.92 -17.19 -7.04
C VAL A 52 -2.62 -17.94 -5.76
N ASP A 53 -2.15 -19.17 -5.88
CA ASP A 53 -1.64 -19.96 -4.74
C ASP A 53 -0.25 -19.50 -4.28
N ASP A 54 0.31 -20.19 -3.30
CA ASP A 54 1.64 -19.89 -2.75
C ASP A 54 2.76 -20.07 -3.76
N ASP A 55 2.57 -20.95 -4.75
CA ASP A 55 3.51 -21.21 -5.84
C ASP A 55 3.37 -20.22 -7.01
N GLY A 56 2.34 -19.36 -6.98
CA GLY A 56 2.05 -18.36 -8.00
C GLY A 56 1.19 -18.88 -9.17
N ASN A 57 0.59 -20.07 -9.04
CA ASN A 57 -0.34 -20.57 -10.03
C ASN A 57 -1.71 -19.89 -9.88
N VAL A 58 -2.33 -19.57 -11.00
CA VAL A 58 -3.67 -18.96 -11.00
C VAL A 58 -4.70 -20.01 -10.61
N VAL A 59 -5.42 -19.77 -9.51
CA VAL A 59 -6.49 -20.65 -9.00
C VAL A 59 -7.89 -20.11 -9.33
N SER A 60 -8.00 -18.81 -9.56
CA SER A 60 -9.23 -18.14 -9.98
C SER A 60 -8.88 -16.92 -10.81
N GLU A 61 -9.59 -16.70 -11.93
CA GLU A 61 -9.38 -15.49 -12.73
C GLU A 61 -10.65 -15.00 -13.44
N GLU A 62 -10.77 -13.67 -13.47
CA GLU A 62 -11.74 -12.91 -14.25
C GLU A 62 -11.03 -11.84 -15.11
N ARG A 63 -9.72 -12.00 -15.31
CA ARG A 63 -8.89 -11.10 -16.11
C ARG A 63 -8.79 -11.55 -17.55
N ASN A 64 -8.93 -10.59 -18.48
CA ASN A 64 -8.58 -10.81 -19.87
C ASN A 64 -7.07 -10.66 -20.12
N ALA A 65 -6.61 -11.01 -21.32
CA ALA A 65 -5.19 -10.98 -21.67
C ALA A 65 -4.56 -9.56 -21.56
N HIS A 66 -5.33 -8.51 -21.85
CA HIS A 66 -4.86 -7.14 -21.73
C HIS A 66 -4.64 -6.73 -20.28
N GLN A 67 -5.59 -7.07 -19.38
CA GLN A 67 -5.49 -6.81 -17.95
C GLN A 67 -4.29 -7.57 -17.36
N TRP A 68 -4.06 -8.83 -17.73
CA TRP A 68 -2.89 -9.59 -17.31
C TRP A 68 -1.58 -8.94 -17.75
N ARG A 69 -1.48 -8.45 -18.99
CA ARG A 69 -0.28 -7.73 -19.44
C ARG A 69 -0.01 -6.49 -18.58
N ARG A 70 -1.05 -5.72 -18.26
CA ARG A 70 -0.93 -4.53 -17.40
C ARG A 70 -0.45 -4.89 -16.00
N VAL A 71 -1.02 -5.93 -15.39
CA VAL A 71 -0.63 -6.38 -14.04
C VAL A 71 0.83 -6.85 -14.03
N ARG A 72 1.23 -7.69 -14.98
CA ARG A 72 2.61 -8.18 -15.10
C ARG A 72 3.61 -7.04 -15.28
N TYR A 73 3.30 -6.09 -16.15
CA TYR A 73 4.14 -4.92 -16.36
C TYR A 73 4.28 -4.07 -15.08
N SER A 74 3.17 -3.79 -14.40
CA SER A 74 3.17 -3.00 -13.16
C SER A 74 4.05 -3.66 -12.08
N TYR A 75 3.95 -4.96 -11.87
CA TYR A 75 4.79 -5.65 -10.89
C TYR A 75 6.26 -5.71 -11.30
N MET A 76 6.55 -5.87 -12.58
CA MET A 76 7.92 -5.81 -13.11
C MET A 76 8.54 -4.42 -12.85
N ASP A 77 7.82 -3.36 -13.17
CA ASP A 77 8.28 -1.98 -12.96
C ASP A 77 8.43 -1.66 -11.46
N CYS A 78 7.45 -2.02 -10.65
CA CYS A 78 7.49 -1.80 -9.20
C CYS A 78 8.68 -2.53 -8.55
N ARG A 79 8.94 -3.79 -8.90
CA ARG A 79 10.08 -4.55 -8.37
C ARG A 79 11.41 -3.94 -8.78
N ARG A 80 11.54 -3.50 -10.02
CA ARG A 80 12.74 -2.81 -10.49
C ARG A 80 13.03 -1.54 -9.69
N ARG A 81 12.00 -0.75 -9.40
CA ARG A 81 12.11 0.46 -8.56
C ARG A 81 12.40 0.11 -7.11
N ALA A 82 11.67 -0.86 -6.55
CA ALA A 82 11.86 -1.36 -5.19
C ALA A 82 13.30 -1.83 -4.95
N ASN A 83 13.87 -2.61 -5.88
CA ASN A 83 15.25 -3.06 -5.79
C ASN A 83 16.25 -1.91 -5.72
N ARG A 84 16.03 -0.84 -6.49
CA ARG A 84 16.87 0.37 -6.43
C ARG A 84 16.73 1.11 -5.09
N MET A 85 15.57 1.04 -4.47
CA MET A 85 15.28 1.69 -3.18
C MET A 85 15.63 0.82 -1.96
N GLY A 86 16.01 -0.44 -2.17
CA GLY A 86 16.31 -1.38 -1.09
C GLY A 86 15.05 -1.87 -0.33
N VAL A 87 13.87 -1.82 -0.96
CA VAL A 87 12.61 -2.30 -0.39
C VAL A 87 12.10 -3.55 -1.11
N VAL A 88 11.30 -4.34 -0.42
CA VAL A 88 10.75 -5.60 -0.94
C VAL A 88 9.31 -5.40 -1.39
N ILE A 89 8.99 -5.78 -2.63
CA ILE A 89 7.63 -5.89 -3.13
C ILE A 89 7.40 -7.30 -3.65
N ARG A 90 6.61 -8.07 -2.90
CA ARG A 90 6.06 -9.35 -3.32
C ARG A 90 4.64 -9.14 -3.82
N GLY A 91 4.33 -9.62 -5.03
CA GLY A 91 2.97 -9.51 -5.58
C GLY A 91 1.95 -10.15 -4.64
N THR A 92 0.81 -9.52 -4.48
CA THR A 92 -0.29 -10.04 -3.65
C THR A 92 -0.93 -11.27 -4.30
N GLN A 93 -1.41 -12.19 -3.48
CA GLN A 93 -2.06 -13.42 -3.94
C GLN A 93 -3.51 -13.18 -4.40
N ARG A 94 -4.12 -12.12 -3.91
CA ARG A 94 -5.47 -11.66 -4.25
C ARG A 94 -5.55 -10.14 -4.13
N ILE A 95 -6.66 -9.57 -4.54
CA ILE A 95 -6.94 -8.14 -4.29
C ILE A 95 -7.55 -8.02 -2.89
N PHE A 96 -6.84 -7.30 -2.02
CA PHE A 96 -7.26 -7.05 -0.63
C PHE A 96 -8.20 -5.87 -0.53
N ASN A 97 -9.03 -5.87 0.51
CA ASN A 97 -9.81 -4.72 0.93
C ASN A 97 -9.00 -3.90 1.95
N SER A 98 -8.72 -2.66 1.65
CA SER A 98 -7.89 -1.78 2.49
C SER A 98 -8.67 -1.09 3.62
N THR A 99 -9.97 -1.30 3.76
CA THR A 99 -10.82 -0.52 4.67
C THR A 99 -10.33 -0.56 6.11
N VAL A 100 -10.04 -1.74 6.64
CA VAL A 100 -9.57 -1.90 8.03
C VAL A 100 -8.24 -1.17 8.26
N ALA A 101 -7.28 -1.34 7.34
CA ALA A 101 -6.01 -0.63 7.41
C ALA A 101 -6.16 0.89 7.27
N HIS A 102 -7.11 1.36 6.44
CA HIS A 102 -7.42 2.79 6.30
C HIS A 102 -8.07 3.38 7.57
N VAL A 103 -8.94 2.64 8.24
CA VAL A 103 -9.47 3.04 9.55
C VAL A 103 -8.34 3.14 10.57
N GLY A 104 -7.44 2.16 10.59
CA GLY A 104 -6.22 2.19 11.42
C GLY A 104 -5.34 3.41 11.13
N MET A 105 -5.19 3.77 9.86
CA MET A 105 -4.46 4.98 9.44
C MET A 105 -5.05 6.25 10.04
N LEU A 106 -6.37 6.42 9.95
CA LEU A 106 -7.06 7.59 10.53
C LEU A 106 -6.94 7.62 12.07
N TYR A 107 -7.01 6.47 12.71
CA TYR A 107 -6.77 6.36 14.15
C TYR A 107 -5.32 6.74 14.52
N ALA A 108 -4.34 6.23 13.77
CA ALA A 108 -2.93 6.54 13.97
C ALA A 108 -2.64 8.04 13.83
N GLN A 109 -3.30 8.73 12.90
CA GLN A 109 -3.21 10.18 12.76
C GLN A 109 -3.71 10.90 14.01
N ARG A 110 -4.86 10.50 14.55
CA ARG A 110 -5.40 11.07 15.80
C ARG A 110 -4.51 10.84 17.01
N LYS A 111 -3.78 9.72 17.03
CA LYS A 111 -2.83 9.36 18.10
C LYS A 111 -1.42 9.89 17.87
N GLN A 112 -1.18 10.59 16.76
CA GLN A 112 0.13 11.15 16.38
C GLN A 112 1.23 10.08 16.19
N VAL A 113 0.84 8.87 15.79
CA VAL A 113 1.73 7.74 15.46
C VAL A 113 1.60 7.31 14.01
N PHE A 114 1.14 8.22 13.15
CA PHE A 114 0.85 7.92 11.75
C PHE A 114 2.07 7.41 10.99
N LYS A 115 3.22 8.04 11.13
CA LYS A 115 4.41 7.70 10.34
C LYS A 115 4.90 6.28 10.64
N GLU A 116 4.93 5.91 11.91
CA GLU A 116 5.29 4.58 12.38
C GLU A 116 4.31 3.53 11.86
N TYR A 117 3.02 3.76 12.06
CA TYR A 117 1.96 2.89 11.56
C TYR A 117 2.04 2.72 10.04
N HIS A 118 2.13 3.80 9.31
CA HIS A 118 2.15 3.84 7.84
C HIS A 118 3.35 3.07 7.27
N ASN A 119 4.51 3.21 7.90
CA ASN A 119 5.71 2.48 7.52
C ASN A 119 5.57 0.98 7.78
N ILE A 120 5.08 0.58 8.95
CA ILE A 120 4.91 -0.84 9.33
C ILE A 120 3.92 -1.51 8.38
N VAL A 121 2.76 -0.90 8.14
CA VAL A 121 1.71 -1.50 7.30
C VAL A 121 2.21 -1.71 5.87
N PHE A 122 2.80 -0.69 5.24
CA PHE A 122 3.34 -0.83 3.89
C PHE A 122 4.43 -1.89 3.80
N GLU A 123 5.40 -1.85 4.69
CA GLU A 123 6.53 -2.78 4.65
C GLU A 123 6.08 -4.24 4.81
N ARG A 124 5.30 -4.53 5.85
CA ARG A 124 4.87 -5.90 6.14
C ARG A 124 3.85 -6.42 5.13
N PHE A 125 2.94 -5.58 4.67
CA PHE A 125 1.98 -5.98 3.63
C PHE A 125 2.70 -6.41 2.35
N TRP A 126 3.65 -5.61 1.88
CA TRP A 126 4.37 -5.93 0.64
C TRP A 126 5.44 -7.01 0.79
N LYS A 127 5.77 -7.39 2.02
CA LYS A 127 6.54 -8.62 2.34
C LYS A 127 5.64 -9.86 2.47
N ARG A 128 4.32 -9.73 2.40
CA ARG A 128 3.31 -10.76 2.70
C ARG A 128 3.35 -11.23 4.17
N GLU A 129 3.62 -10.34 5.10
CA GLU A 129 3.72 -10.61 6.54
C GLU A 129 2.56 -10.00 7.33
N LEU A 130 1.61 -9.34 6.68
CA LEU A 130 0.51 -8.62 7.32
C LEU A 130 -0.79 -8.81 6.55
N ASP A 131 -1.84 -9.25 7.26
CA ASP A 131 -3.21 -9.20 6.75
C ASP A 131 -3.84 -7.86 7.08
N ILE A 132 -4.03 -7.02 6.07
CA ILE A 132 -4.63 -5.67 6.23
C ILE A 132 -6.15 -5.69 6.40
N GLU A 133 -6.78 -6.85 6.27
CA GLU A 133 -8.22 -7.03 6.45
C GLU A 133 -8.59 -7.48 7.87
N ASP A 134 -7.64 -7.98 8.65
CA ASP A 134 -7.87 -8.45 10.02
C ASP A 134 -7.77 -7.29 11.03
N PRO A 135 -8.90 -6.94 11.71
CA PRO A 135 -8.88 -5.88 12.71
C PRO A 135 -7.95 -6.14 13.89
N THR A 136 -7.77 -7.40 14.28
CA THR A 136 -6.88 -7.77 15.39
C THR A 136 -5.42 -7.53 15.02
N VAL A 137 -5.04 -7.87 13.79
CA VAL A 137 -3.71 -7.64 13.25
C VAL A 137 -3.42 -6.13 13.17
N ILE A 138 -4.36 -5.35 12.65
CA ILE A 138 -4.21 -3.89 12.57
C ILE A 138 -4.16 -3.24 13.94
N ALA A 139 -4.96 -3.71 14.92
CA ALA A 139 -4.87 -3.23 16.30
C ALA A 139 -3.51 -3.50 16.93
N ALA A 140 -2.90 -4.67 16.65
CA ALA A 140 -1.55 -4.98 17.12
C ALA A 140 -0.50 -4.05 16.51
N VAL A 141 -0.61 -3.71 15.23
CA VAL A 141 0.26 -2.72 14.57
C VAL A 141 0.12 -1.33 15.20
N LEU A 142 -1.11 -0.92 15.50
CA LEU A 142 -1.35 0.36 16.19
C LEU A 142 -0.70 0.39 17.57
N SER A 143 -0.78 -0.69 18.34
CA SER A 143 -0.13 -0.81 19.64
C SER A 143 1.40 -0.81 19.54
N GLU A 144 1.96 -1.37 18.49
CA GLU A 144 3.41 -1.35 18.22
C GLU A 144 3.90 0.04 17.81
N ALA A 145 3.08 0.78 17.06
CA ALA A 145 3.42 2.12 16.59
C ALA A 145 3.41 3.19 17.71
N GLY A 146 2.78 2.91 18.83
CA GLY A 146 2.65 3.78 20.00
C GLY A 146 1.25 3.84 20.55
#